data_6c5eee5ab1ef0ea4e28827f3f2d6b517
#
_entry.id   6c5eee5ab1ef0ea4e28827f3f2d6b517
#
_cell.length_a   1.000
_cell.length_b   1.000
_cell.length_c   1.000
_cell.angle_alpha   90.00
_cell.angle_beta   90.00
_cell.angle_gamma   90.00
#
_symmetry.space_group_name_H-M   'P 1'
#
loop_
_entity.id
_entity.type
_entity.pdbx_description
1 polymer ?
#
loop_
_entity_poly.entity_id
_entity_poly.type
_entity_poly.pdbx_seq_one_letter_code
_entity_poly.pdbx_strand_id
1 'polypeptide(L)'
;MVITTTTLSLTSVGTKDGCFSQKHKLSLVFKNVTTQYVFIVKVYLIYRMSGLHLFGVWDYIVLGIVLTISSIIGIYYRFTGGKQKTVKEYLLADNNMSVTPVAFSLMASFMSAITLMGVSSENYTYGFQFIVINFSYVIFTPVAAYLYLPVFYQLQATSAYEYLEKRFGKVSRLAASLSYSLQMILYMGIVLYAPSLTLEALVGVSKVTAILSVGLVCTFYSTIGGMKAVLATDFFQSLLMFAAVFSIIICSVIQNGSIADIWRIAAEGNRTELLNVNPDPTIRHSWFSLIIGGGVTFLSLYGVNQTQVQRYLTVKDLKTAQTALWLNWPILMVLSLATSFSGLAIYAKYYKCDPVSNGIIRSTDQIMPYYVIDSMGHIPGISGLFVSGIFSATLSTVSSAMNCLAAVTVEDYFKPLYFTVKNRSLTEAQLSLYTKLMVFFYGCVCISLAFLAQYLGEVLQASLTIFGVIGGPLLGLFTLGMFSRVPNQEGALSGFIIGMAISLWIAFGGPKPPLPKLPTRVDGCNTSSEHAFNKTIYLHSESLSKDYFWLYRVSYLYNGVIGLFVTILVGYIFSLVLRRLTKKNDLCTDLNLFVPFISKKIKKSVDRNKGDDLILT
;
A
#
# COMPACT_ATOMS: atom_id res chain seq x y z
N MET A 1 33.11 1.64 20.98
CA MET A 1 32.61 2.81 21.70
C MET A 1 33.83 3.63 22.13
N VAL A 2 34.26 4.58 21.31
CA VAL A 2 35.41 5.44 21.56
C VAL A 2 34.84 6.78 22.00
N ILE A 3 35.06 7.12 23.28
CA ILE A 3 34.71 8.41 23.85
C ILE A 3 35.88 9.35 23.58
N THR A 4 35.72 10.27 22.65
CA THR A 4 36.62 11.39 22.47
C THR A 4 36.16 12.54 23.37
N THR A 5 36.90 12.77 24.43
CA THR A 5 36.80 13.95 25.29
C THR A 5 37.34 15.16 24.53
N THR A 6 36.48 16.05 24.11
CA THR A 6 36.85 17.37 23.61
C THR A 6 36.80 18.36 24.78
N THR A 7 37.96 18.77 25.23
CA THR A 7 38.16 19.88 26.17
C THR A 7 37.89 21.21 25.46
N LEU A 8 36.84 21.90 25.86
CA LEU A 8 36.56 23.28 25.45
C LEU A 8 37.28 24.26 26.40
N SER A 9 38.29 24.94 25.88
CA SER A 9 38.93 26.07 26.55
C SER A 9 38.00 27.30 26.46
N LEU A 10 37.60 27.83 27.63
CA LEU A 10 36.86 29.06 27.75
C LEU A 10 37.84 30.24 27.88
N THR A 11 37.89 31.07 26.83
CA THR A 11 38.46 32.43 26.96
C THR A 11 37.35 33.40 27.37
N SER A 12 37.58 34.09 28.47
CA SER A 12 36.70 35.09 29.07
C SER A 12 36.73 36.41 28.27
N VAL A 13 35.56 36.88 27.84
CA VAL A 13 35.32 38.30 27.58
C VAL A 13 34.06 38.70 28.33
N GLY A 14 34.18 39.64 29.26
CA GLY A 14 33.09 40.06 30.13
C GLY A 14 32.15 41.09 29.49
N THR A 15 30.86 40.91 29.74
CA THR A 15 29.91 42.00 29.95
C THR A 15 28.83 41.51 30.93
N LYS A 16 28.62 42.32 31.96
CA LYS A 16 27.57 42.10 32.95
C LYS A 16 26.24 42.37 32.27
N ASP A 17 25.35 41.39 32.16
CA ASP A 17 23.90 41.38 32.11
C ASP A 17 23.30 40.17 31.39
N GLY A 18 24.10 39.16 31.01
CA GLY A 18 23.61 37.95 30.31
C GLY A 18 23.57 36.67 31.17
N CYS A 19 23.99 36.69 32.43
CA CYS A 19 24.30 35.48 33.18
C CYS A 19 23.07 34.71 33.71
N PHE A 20 21.91 35.33 33.82
CA PHE A 20 20.70 34.68 34.36
C PHE A 20 19.94 33.85 33.33
N SER A 21 19.95 34.25 32.05
CA SER A 21 19.25 33.53 30.95
C SER A 21 20.03 32.28 30.50
N GLN A 22 21.35 32.31 30.53
CA GLN A 22 22.17 31.18 30.08
C GLN A 22 22.20 30.01 31.08
N LYS A 23 22.19 30.29 32.40
CA LYS A 23 22.08 29.25 33.43
C LYS A 23 20.74 28.51 33.38
N HIS A 24 19.66 29.20 33.07
CA HIS A 24 18.34 28.54 32.90
C HIS A 24 18.26 27.68 31.64
N LYS A 25 18.83 28.11 30.51
CA LYS A 25 18.91 27.30 29.28
C LYS A 25 19.85 26.10 29.45
N LEU A 26 21.00 26.24 30.09
CA LEU A 26 21.86 25.09 30.39
C LEU A 26 21.21 24.12 31.39
N SER A 27 20.54 24.60 32.42
CA SER A 27 19.80 23.75 33.36
C SER A 27 18.65 22.96 32.68
N LEU A 28 17.94 23.57 31.76
CA LEU A 28 16.90 22.91 30.97
C LEU A 28 17.47 21.86 29.99
N VAL A 29 18.59 22.14 29.35
CA VAL A 29 19.28 21.19 28.47
C VAL A 29 19.85 20.02 29.27
N PHE A 30 20.50 20.27 30.42
CA PHE A 30 20.98 19.21 31.30
C PHE A 30 19.84 18.41 31.91
N LYS A 31 18.72 19.01 32.28
CA LYS A 31 17.54 18.32 32.79
C LYS A 31 16.91 17.42 31.75
N ASN A 32 16.82 17.88 30.48
CA ASN A 32 16.34 17.06 29.37
C ASN A 32 17.30 15.91 29.03
N VAL A 33 18.59 16.16 29.01
CA VAL A 33 19.59 15.11 28.73
C VAL A 33 19.61 14.07 29.84
N THR A 34 19.59 14.49 31.12
CA THR A 34 19.51 13.53 32.25
C THR A 34 18.19 12.76 32.26
N THR A 35 17.09 13.40 31.94
CA THR A 35 15.78 12.72 31.85
C THR A 35 15.75 11.71 30.70
N GLN A 36 16.35 12.02 29.54
CA GLN A 36 16.52 11.06 28.45
C GLN A 36 17.47 9.91 28.82
N TYR A 37 18.60 10.18 29.48
CA TYR A 37 19.49 9.11 29.93
C TYR A 37 18.85 8.23 30.99
N VAL A 38 18.15 8.80 31.96
CA VAL A 38 17.41 8.04 32.99
C VAL A 38 16.28 7.23 32.34
N PHE A 39 15.61 7.76 31.33
CA PHE A 39 14.60 7.03 30.57
C PHE A 39 15.22 5.89 29.77
N ILE A 40 16.32 6.12 29.05
CA ILE A 40 17.05 5.07 28.30
C ILE A 40 17.58 3.99 29.25
N VAL A 41 18.16 4.38 30.40
CA VAL A 41 18.64 3.42 31.40
C VAL A 41 17.49 2.66 32.08
N LYS A 42 16.36 3.31 32.36
CA LYS A 42 15.14 2.63 32.84
C LYS A 42 14.57 1.67 31.82
N VAL A 43 14.46 2.07 30.56
CA VAL A 43 14.02 1.20 29.45
C VAL A 43 14.99 0.05 29.29
N TYR A 44 16.30 0.28 29.30
CA TYR A 44 17.32 -0.77 29.24
C TYR A 44 17.25 -1.74 30.42
N LEU A 45 17.04 -1.24 31.64
CA LEU A 45 16.88 -2.08 32.83
C LEU A 45 15.57 -2.88 32.83
N ILE A 46 14.48 -2.27 32.41
CA ILE A 46 13.18 -2.96 32.26
C ILE A 46 13.28 -4.04 31.18
N TYR A 47 13.90 -3.75 30.03
CA TYR A 47 14.14 -4.73 28.98
C TYR A 47 15.07 -5.88 29.43
N ARG A 48 16.11 -5.58 30.17
CA ARG A 48 17.04 -6.58 30.73
C ARG A 48 16.38 -7.47 31.81
N MET A 49 15.43 -6.92 32.56
CA MET A 49 14.65 -7.70 33.56
C MET A 49 13.53 -8.53 32.93
N SER A 50 13.04 -8.15 31.73
CA SER A 50 12.02 -8.91 31.01
C SER A 50 12.56 -10.07 30.17
N GLY A 51 13.88 -10.27 30.10
CA GLY A 51 14.52 -11.34 29.30
C GLY A 51 14.40 -11.13 27.78
N LEU A 52 13.92 -9.97 27.30
CA LEU A 52 13.81 -9.66 25.88
C LEU A 52 15.18 -9.42 25.26
N HIS A 53 15.51 -10.17 24.24
CA HIS A 53 16.75 -10.04 23.49
C HIS A 53 16.68 -8.82 22.55
N LEU A 54 17.52 -7.81 22.83
CA LEU A 54 17.70 -6.65 21.96
C LEU A 54 18.34 -7.05 20.62
N PHE A 55 18.09 -6.25 19.59
CA PHE A 55 18.69 -6.37 18.27
C PHE A 55 20.22 -6.52 18.37
N GLY A 56 20.74 -7.66 17.95
CA GLY A 56 22.16 -8.04 18.10
C GLY A 56 23.01 -7.54 16.94
N VAL A 57 24.34 -7.69 17.07
CA VAL A 57 25.28 -7.30 16.00
C VAL A 57 24.99 -8.03 14.69
N TRP A 58 24.61 -9.30 14.74
CA TRP A 58 24.27 -10.11 13.56
C TRP A 58 23.03 -9.60 12.83
N ASP A 59 22.07 -9.04 13.57
CA ASP A 59 20.85 -8.48 12.98
C ASP A 59 21.17 -7.19 12.19
N TYR A 60 22.05 -6.33 12.69
CA TYR A 60 22.54 -5.17 11.97
C TYR A 60 23.36 -5.55 10.73
N ILE A 61 24.16 -6.62 10.80
CA ILE A 61 24.93 -7.12 9.65
C ILE A 61 23.99 -7.59 8.55
N VAL A 62 22.96 -8.40 8.88
CA VAL A 62 21.97 -8.88 7.91
C VAL A 62 21.24 -7.71 7.26
N LEU A 63 20.74 -6.77 8.06
CA LEU A 63 20.07 -5.57 7.56
C LEU A 63 20.99 -4.74 6.65
N GLY A 64 22.24 -4.52 7.06
CA GLY A 64 23.24 -3.79 6.28
C GLY A 64 23.56 -4.46 4.94
N ILE A 65 23.69 -5.79 4.92
CA ILE A 65 23.92 -6.58 3.68
C ILE A 65 22.73 -6.40 2.73
N VAL A 66 21.50 -6.52 3.19
CA VAL A 66 20.29 -6.39 2.37
C VAL A 66 20.15 -5.01 1.75
N LEU A 67 20.36 -3.95 2.55
CA LEU A 67 20.32 -2.57 2.06
C LEU A 67 21.44 -2.30 1.05
N THR A 68 22.62 -2.88 1.28
CA THR A 68 23.78 -2.78 0.38
C THR A 68 23.50 -3.46 -0.95
N ILE A 69 22.96 -4.69 -0.94
CA ILE A 69 22.59 -5.41 -2.18
C ILE A 69 21.55 -4.61 -2.97
N SER A 70 20.51 -4.10 -2.33
CA SER A 70 19.48 -3.27 -2.97
C SER A 70 20.09 -2.01 -3.61
N SER A 71 21.02 -1.36 -2.91
CA SER A 71 21.75 -0.18 -3.43
C SER A 71 22.66 -0.53 -4.62
N ILE A 72 23.38 -1.65 -4.55
CA ILE A 72 24.25 -2.14 -5.63
C ILE A 72 23.44 -2.45 -6.88
N ILE A 73 22.27 -3.09 -6.76
CA ILE A 73 21.39 -3.34 -7.90
C ILE A 73 20.99 -2.01 -8.56
N GLY A 74 20.59 -1.00 -7.77
CA GLY A 74 20.26 0.34 -8.28
C GLY A 74 21.42 0.99 -9.04
N ILE A 75 22.63 0.95 -8.46
CA ILE A 75 23.86 1.48 -9.06
C ILE A 75 24.23 0.71 -10.33
N TYR A 76 24.15 -0.62 -10.30
CA TYR A 76 24.47 -1.47 -11.46
C TYR A 76 23.62 -1.08 -12.69
N TYR A 77 22.30 -0.99 -12.53
CA TYR A 77 21.41 -0.61 -13.63
C TYR A 77 21.55 0.87 -14.06
N ARG A 78 22.11 1.74 -13.21
CA ARG A 78 22.44 3.12 -13.58
C ARG A 78 23.59 3.20 -14.57
N PHE A 79 24.57 2.28 -14.48
CA PHE A 79 25.79 2.31 -15.29
C PHE A 79 25.81 1.28 -16.42
N THR A 80 24.85 0.34 -16.47
CA THR A 80 24.71 -0.69 -17.50
C THR A 80 23.60 -0.35 -18.50
N GLY A 81 23.62 -0.99 -19.67
CA GLY A 81 22.63 -0.76 -20.74
C GLY A 81 22.72 0.63 -21.36
N GLY A 82 21.59 1.24 -21.69
CA GLY A 82 21.51 2.58 -22.28
C GLY A 82 21.79 3.72 -21.31
N LYS A 83 22.19 3.43 -20.05
CA LYS A 83 22.50 4.40 -18.99
C LYS A 83 21.33 5.29 -18.61
N GLN A 84 20.09 4.83 -18.87
CA GLN A 84 18.84 5.54 -18.56
C GLN A 84 18.81 6.97 -19.13
N LYS A 85 19.20 7.11 -20.39
CA LYS A 85 19.25 8.40 -21.08
C LYS A 85 17.91 8.84 -21.64
N THR A 86 17.04 7.88 -21.99
CA THR A 86 15.70 8.13 -22.52
C THR A 86 14.63 7.90 -21.47
N VAL A 87 13.50 8.61 -21.59
CA VAL A 87 12.35 8.42 -20.71
C VAL A 87 11.76 7.00 -20.85
N LYS A 88 11.75 6.46 -22.08
CA LYS A 88 11.29 5.10 -22.36
C LYS A 88 12.14 4.06 -21.61
N GLU A 89 13.45 4.21 -21.61
CA GLU A 89 14.34 3.33 -20.84
C GLU A 89 14.11 3.49 -19.33
N TYR A 90 14.01 4.74 -18.85
CA TYR A 90 13.87 5.02 -17.42
C TYR A 90 12.52 4.57 -16.87
N LEU A 91 11.39 4.80 -17.57
CA LEU A 91 10.04 4.52 -17.09
C LEU A 91 9.47 3.18 -17.56
N LEU A 92 9.86 2.67 -18.74
CA LEU A 92 9.28 1.46 -19.35
C LEU A 92 10.31 0.35 -19.60
N ALA A 93 11.56 0.50 -19.12
CA ALA A 93 12.62 -0.50 -19.24
C ALA A 93 12.85 -0.99 -20.71
N ASP A 94 12.61 -0.13 -21.71
CA ASP A 94 12.66 -0.42 -23.16
C ASP A 94 11.69 -1.53 -23.63
N ASN A 95 10.66 -1.85 -22.87
CA ASN A 95 9.67 -2.91 -23.17
C ASN A 95 10.35 -4.31 -23.40
N ASN A 96 11.45 -4.60 -22.71
CA ASN A 96 12.23 -5.82 -22.93
C ASN A 96 12.50 -6.63 -21.65
N MET A 97 11.59 -6.53 -20.67
CA MET A 97 11.72 -7.30 -19.44
C MET A 97 11.14 -8.71 -19.57
N SER A 98 11.74 -9.66 -18.85
CA SER A 98 11.23 -11.03 -18.78
C SER A 98 10.02 -11.16 -17.83
N VAL A 99 9.24 -12.24 -18.02
CA VAL A 99 7.99 -12.49 -17.27
C VAL A 99 8.21 -12.55 -15.75
N THR A 100 9.24 -13.29 -15.31
CA THR A 100 9.42 -13.58 -13.88
C THR A 100 9.68 -12.34 -13.01
N PRO A 101 10.65 -11.46 -13.33
CA PRO A 101 10.83 -10.23 -12.56
C PRO A 101 9.59 -9.34 -12.55
N VAL A 102 8.85 -9.27 -13.67
CA VAL A 102 7.63 -8.47 -13.76
C VAL A 102 6.52 -9.07 -12.87
N ALA A 103 6.34 -10.40 -12.86
CA ALA A 103 5.35 -11.07 -12.01
C ALA A 103 5.62 -10.85 -10.53
N PHE A 104 6.88 -10.99 -10.10
CA PHE A 104 7.27 -10.70 -8.71
C PHE A 104 7.14 -9.22 -8.37
N SER A 105 7.47 -8.33 -9.28
CA SER A 105 7.32 -6.88 -9.08
C SER A 105 5.85 -6.45 -8.99
N LEU A 106 4.95 -7.07 -9.78
CA LEU A 106 3.50 -6.86 -9.65
C LEU A 106 3.02 -7.22 -8.24
N MET A 107 3.47 -8.35 -7.68
CA MET A 107 3.16 -8.77 -6.31
C MET A 107 3.78 -7.82 -5.28
N ALA A 108 5.09 -7.54 -5.37
CA ALA A 108 5.82 -6.74 -4.40
C ALA A 108 5.32 -5.29 -4.30
N SER A 109 4.75 -4.75 -5.39
CA SER A 109 4.16 -3.40 -5.39
C SER A 109 2.81 -3.33 -4.68
N PHE A 110 2.10 -4.46 -4.60
CA PHE A 110 0.83 -4.59 -3.90
C PHE A 110 1.02 -5.03 -2.45
N MET A 111 1.90 -6.04 -2.22
CA MET A 111 2.20 -6.57 -0.88
C MET A 111 3.23 -5.68 -0.19
N SER A 112 2.74 -4.67 0.49
CA SER A 112 3.56 -3.73 1.28
C SER A 112 3.82 -4.24 2.70
N ALA A 113 4.64 -3.53 3.46
CA ALA A 113 4.82 -3.77 4.90
C ALA A 113 3.49 -3.71 5.66
N ILE A 114 2.55 -2.84 5.22
CA ILE A 114 1.20 -2.77 5.80
C ILE A 114 0.47 -4.09 5.62
N THR A 115 0.61 -4.72 4.45
CA THR A 115 -0.04 -6.02 4.18
C THR A 115 0.57 -7.10 5.06
N LEU A 116 1.91 -7.17 5.17
CA LEU A 116 2.57 -8.20 6.00
C LEU A 116 2.18 -8.08 7.48
N MET A 117 2.30 -6.88 8.05
CA MET A 117 2.01 -6.64 9.47
C MET A 117 0.50 -6.59 9.73
N GLY A 118 -0.24 -5.87 8.90
CA GLY A 118 -1.65 -5.61 9.10
C GLY A 118 -2.52 -6.83 8.85
N VAL A 119 -2.26 -7.66 7.83
CA VAL A 119 -3.01 -8.92 7.62
C VAL A 119 -2.74 -9.91 8.75
N SER A 120 -1.52 -9.99 9.26
CA SER A 120 -1.21 -10.81 10.43
C SER A 120 -1.98 -10.33 11.67
N SER A 121 -1.96 -9.01 11.94
CA SER A 121 -2.72 -8.37 13.02
C SER A 121 -4.24 -8.55 12.87
N GLU A 122 -4.76 -8.47 11.65
CA GLU A 122 -6.17 -8.67 11.33
C GLU A 122 -6.63 -10.09 11.68
N ASN A 123 -5.86 -11.11 11.26
CA ASN A 123 -6.19 -12.50 11.57
C ASN A 123 -6.01 -12.83 13.07
N TYR A 124 -5.04 -12.20 13.74
CA TYR A 124 -4.89 -12.29 15.19
C TYR A 124 -6.12 -11.73 15.93
N THR A 125 -6.63 -10.58 15.49
CA THR A 125 -7.66 -9.81 16.20
C THR A 125 -9.08 -10.24 15.85
N TYR A 126 -9.36 -10.48 14.56
CA TYR A 126 -10.71 -10.70 14.01
C TYR A 126 -10.92 -12.12 13.47
N GLY A 127 -9.88 -12.96 13.49
CA GLY A 127 -9.96 -14.34 13.02
C GLY A 127 -9.63 -14.53 11.54
N PHE A 128 -9.61 -15.78 11.10
CA PHE A 128 -9.05 -16.22 9.83
C PHE A 128 -9.96 -15.98 8.62
N GLN A 129 -11.19 -15.50 8.83
CA GLN A 129 -12.16 -15.21 7.76
C GLN A 129 -11.58 -14.29 6.67
N PHE A 130 -10.65 -13.36 7.01
CA PHE A 130 -10.03 -12.46 6.04
C PHE A 130 -9.32 -13.18 4.88
N ILE A 131 -8.89 -14.43 5.08
CA ILE A 131 -8.23 -15.25 4.04
C ILE A 131 -9.08 -15.42 2.78
N VAL A 132 -10.41 -15.36 2.90
CA VAL A 132 -11.38 -15.49 1.79
C VAL A 132 -11.16 -14.43 0.71
N ILE A 133 -10.50 -13.30 1.03
CA ILE A 133 -10.15 -12.26 0.04
C ILE A 133 -9.30 -12.83 -1.12
N ASN A 134 -8.53 -13.91 -0.88
CA ASN A 134 -7.73 -14.56 -1.91
C ASN A 134 -8.56 -15.15 -3.06
N PHE A 135 -9.82 -15.53 -2.81
CA PHE A 135 -10.74 -15.96 -3.87
C PHE A 135 -11.09 -14.81 -4.82
N SER A 136 -11.14 -13.57 -4.31
CA SER A 136 -11.32 -12.42 -5.20
C SER A 136 -10.17 -12.28 -6.20
N TYR A 137 -8.93 -12.55 -5.79
CA TYR A 137 -7.77 -12.48 -6.68
C TYR A 137 -7.88 -13.49 -7.83
N VAL A 138 -8.34 -14.71 -7.56
CA VAL A 138 -8.56 -15.74 -8.60
C VAL A 138 -9.63 -15.31 -9.59
N ILE A 139 -10.77 -14.83 -9.08
CA ILE A 139 -11.95 -14.47 -9.88
C ILE A 139 -11.67 -13.25 -10.76
N PHE A 140 -10.95 -12.26 -10.23
CA PHE A 140 -10.78 -10.98 -10.92
C PHE A 140 -9.47 -10.86 -11.72
N THR A 141 -8.50 -11.79 -11.57
CA THR A 141 -7.32 -11.85 -12.44
C THR A 141 -7.66 -12.00 -13.92
N PRO A 142 -8.56 -12.92 -14.37
CA PRO A 142 -8.95 -12.99 -15.77
C PRO A 142 -9.68 -11.72 -16.26
N VAL A 143 -10.43 -11.04 -15.39
CA VAL A 143 -11.09 -9.78 -15.74
C VAL A 143 -10.04 -8.70 -16.04
N ALA A 144 -9.03 -8.56 -15.18
CA ALA A 144 -7.90 -7.63 -15.41
C ALA A 144 -7.11 -8.02 -16.67
N ALA A 145 -6.76 -9.32 -16.85
CA ALA A 145 -5.90 -9.81 -17.92
C ALA A 145 -6.53 -9.72 -19.32
N TYR A 146 -7.82 -9.97 -19.43
CA TYR A 146 -8.49 -10.11 -20.74
C TYR A 146 -9.41 -8.94 -21.10
N LEU A 147 -9.81 -8.10 -20.13
CA LEU A 147 -10.67 -6.96 -20.40
C LEU A 147 -9.93 -5.63 -20.31
N TYR A 148 -9.21 -5.36 -19.23
CA TYR A 148 -8.55 -4.06 -19.02
C TYR A 148 -7.18 -3.98 -19.67
N LEU A 149 -6.31 -4.95 -19.41
CA LEU A 149 -4.92 -4.96 -19.91
C LEU A 149 -4.80 -4.81 -21.43
N PRO A 150 -5.63 -5.45 -22.28
CA PRO A 150 -5.53 -5.28 -23.74
C PRO A 150 -5.73 -3.84 -24.20
N VAL A 151 -6.60 -3.06 -23.55
CA VAL A 151 -6.86 -1.65 -23.88
C VAL A 151 -5.61 -0.80 -23.63
N PHE A 152 -4.99 -0.94 -22.46
CA PHE A 152 -3.77 -0.21 -22.13
C PHE A 152 -2.59 -0.64 -22.99
N TYR A 153 -2.48 -1.94 -23.29
CA TYR A 153 -1.40 -2.45 -24.12
C TYR A 153 -1.48 -1.96 -25.56
N GLN A 154 -2.69 -1.85 -26.13
CA GLN A 154 -2.90 -1.26 -27.46
C GLN A 154 -2.58 0.23 -27.49
N LEU A 155 -2.86 0.94 -26.39
CA LEU A 155 -2.63 2.38 -26.28
C LEU A 155 -1.14 2.74 -26.21
N GLN A 156 -0.29 1.88 -25.64
CA GLN A 156 1.16 2.09 -25.44
C GLN A 156 1.52 3.45 -24.79
N ALA A 157 0.63 3.98 -23.96
CA ALA A 157 0.79 5.28 -23.31
C ALA A 157 1.63 5.18 -22.03
N THR A 158 2.49 6.15 -21.76
CA THR A 158 3.28 6.21 -20.53
C THR A 158 2.42 6.43 -19.30
N SER A 159 1.33 7.20 -19.43
CA SER A 159 0.33 7.42 -18.38
C SER A 159 -0.96 6.68 -18.72
N ALA A 160 -1.47 5.88 -17.78
CA ALA A 160 -2.78 5.21 -17.90
C ALA A 160 -3.92 6.22 -18.13
N TYR A 161 -3.76 7.44 -17.64
CA TYR A 161 -4.77 8.51 -17.73
C TYR A 161 -4.86 9.16 -19.12
N GLU A 162 -3.88 8.93 -19.99
CA GLU A 162 -3.97 9.31 -21.41
C GLU A 162 -5.15 8.62 -22.10
N TYR A 163 -5.52 7.43 -21.65
CA TYR A 163 -6.74 6.76 -22.08
C TYR A 163 -7.97 7.65 -21.87
N LEU A 164 -8.10 8.28 -20.71
CA LEU A 164 -9.24 9.13 -20.38
C LEU A 164 -9.29 10.40 -21.23
N GLU A 165 -8.12 10.94 -21.61
CA GLU A 165 -8.08 12.06 -22.54
C GLU A 165 -8.62 11.67 -23.92
N LYS A 166 -8.15 10.54 -24.46
CA LYS A 166 -8.61 10.03 -25.76
C LYS A 166 -10.08 9.63 -25.75
N ARG A 167 -10.60 9.18 -24.61
CA ARG A 167 -11.98 8.70 -24.48
C ARG A 167 -12.97 9.82 -24.11
N PHE A 168 -12.61 10.69 -23.21
CA PHE A 168 -13.49 11.71 -22.64
C PHE A 168 -12.98 13.14 -22.80
N GLY A 169 -11.65 13.35 -22.82
CA GLY A 169 -11.03 14.67 -22.94
C GLY A 169 -10.11 15.03 -21.78
N LYS A 170 -9.40 16.15 -21.93
CA LYS A 170 -8.32 16.60 -21.02
C LYS A 170 -8.75 16.76 -19.56
N VAL A 171 -9.97 17.28 -19.32
CA VAL A 171 -10.45 17.51 -17.94
C VAL A 171 -10.59 16.19 -17.19
N SER A 172 -11.10 15.13 -17.84
CA SER A 172 -11.21 13.79 -17.23
C SER A 172 -9.84 13.19 -16.93
N ARG A 173 -8.84 13.39 -17.81
CA ARG A 173 -7.45 12.98 -17.56
C ARG A 173 -6.89 13.66 -16.31
N LEU A 174 -7.01 14.99 -16.22
CA LEU A 174 -6.50 15.76 -15.09
C LEU A 174 -7.18 15.40 -13.77
N ALA A 175 -8.52 15.27 -13.76
CA ALA A 175 -9.25 14.90 -12.56
C ALA A 175 -8.85 13.52 -12.04
N ALA A 176 -8.73 12.53 -12.94
CA ALA A 176 -8.34 11.18 -12.56
C ALA A 176 -6.88 11.08 -12.12
N SER A 177 -5.94 11.71 -12.83
CA SER A 177 -4.53 11.70 -12.48
C SER A 177 -4.24 12.43 -11.17
N LEU A 178 -4.96 13.53 -10.87
CA LEU A 178 -4.89 14.23 -9.59
C LEU A 178 -5.38 13.34 -8.43
N SER A 179 -6.52 12.68 -8.64
CA SER A 179 -7.07 11.76 -7.63
C SER A 179 -6.15 10.57 -7.34
N TYR A 180 -5.56 9.99 -8.39
CA TYR A 180 -4.54 8.96 -8.25
C TYR A 180 -3.31 9.47 -7.50
N SER A 181 -2.82 10.66 -7.84
CA SER A 181 -1.66 11.25 -7.19
C SER A 181 -1.92 11.45 -5.69
N LEU A 182 -3.10 11.96 -5.33
CA LEU A 182 -3.51 12.10 -3.94
C LEU A 182 -3.57 10.73 -3.22
N GLN A 183 -4.20 9.73 -3.86
CA GLN A 183 -4.29 8.36 -3.31
C GLN A 183 -2.90 7.79 -3.00
N MET A 184 -1.99 7.88 -3.97
CA MET A 184 -0.64 7.30 -3.82
C MET A 184 0.21 8.06 -2.81
N ILE A 185 0.10 9.38 -2.75
CA ILE A 185 0.80 10.21 -1.77
C ILE A 185 0.38 9.84 -0.34
N LEU A 186 -0.92 9.73 -0.08
CA LEU A 186 -1.45 9.33 1.23
C LEU A 186 -1.02 7.90 1.59
N TYR A 187 -1.13 6.97 0.62
CA TYR A 187 -0.74 5.58 0.82
C TYR A 187 0.75 5.43 1.13
N MET A 188 1.64 6.12 0.39
CA MET A 188 3.08 6.07 0.67
C MET A 188 3.44 6.53 2.08
N GLY A 189 2.75 7.55 2.61
CA GLY A 189 2.94 8.00 4.00
C GLY A 189 2.67 6.87 5.00
N ILE A 190 1.58 6.13 4.82
CA ILE A 190 1.23 4.99 5.69
C ILE A 190 2.24 3.84 5.51
N VAL A 191 2.64 3.53 4.27
CA VAL A 191 3.60 2.46 3.97
C VAL A 191 4.96 2.73 4.61
N LEU A 192 5.43 3.98 4.61
CA LEU A 192 6.70 4.35 5.23
C LEU A 192 6.62 4.38 6.77
N TYR A 193 5.44 4.63 7.32
CA TYR A 193 5.20 4.59 8.76
C TYR A 193 5.27 3.16 9.33
N ALA A 194 4.77 2.15 8.63
CA ALA A 194 4.73 0.76 9.12
C ALA A 194 6.10 0.21 9.58
N PRO A 195 7.20 0.31 8.81
CA PRO A 195 8.51 -0.16 9.28
C PRO A 195 9.06 0.65 10.45
N SER A 196 8.61 1.90 10.66
CA SER A 196 9.02 2.68 11.83
C SER A 196 8.49 2.11 13.13
N LEU A 197 7.28 1.50 13.11
CA LEU A 197 6.74 0.76 14.25
C LEU A 197 7.58 -0.48 14.56
N THR A 198 8.08 -1.16 13.53
CA THR A 198 8.96 -2.32 13.68
C THR A 198 10.29 -1.93 14.31
N LEU A 199 10.94 -0.87 13.82
CA LEU A 199 12.19 -0.38 14.38
C LEU A 199 12.04 0.16 15.82
N GLU A 200 10.95 0.87 16.11
CA GLU A 200 10.65 1.33 17.47
C GLU A 200 10.53 0.14 18.41
N ALA A 201 9.80 -0.89 18.02
CA ALA A 201 9.57 -2.07 18.85
C ALA A 201 10.83 -2.94 19.01
N LEU A 202 11.60 -3.18 17.93
CA LEU A 202 12.73 -4.11 17.90
C LEU A 202 14.05 -3.49 18.36
N VAL A 203 14.29 -2.25 17.98
CA VAL A 203 15.62 -1.60 18.13
C VAL A 203 15.59 -0.50 19.20
N GLY A 204 14.38 -0.08 19.63
CA GLY A 204 14.22 1.05 20.55
C GLY A 204 14.60 2.40 19.93
N VAL A 205 14.72 2.47 18.60
CA VAL A 205 15.03 3.71 17.87
C VAL A 205 13.80 4.59 17.83
N SER A 206 13.98 5.91 17.95
CA SER A 206 12.86 6.85 17.85
C SER A 206 12.17 6.74 16.49
N LYS A 207 10.83 6.90 16.46
CA LYS A 207 10.04 6.90 15.20
C LYS A 207 10.61 7.88 14.18
N VAL A 208 11.07 9.05 14.62
CA VAL A 208 11.66 10.07 13.76
C VAL A 208 12.90 9.54 13.03
N THR A 209 13.83 8.95 13.78
CA THR A 209 15.04 8.36 13.19
C THR A 209 14.70 7.21 12.25
N ALA A 210 13.74 6.37 12.61
CA ALA A 210 13.28 5.25 11.79
C ALA A 210 12.68 5.72 10.45
N ILE A 211 11.73 6.67 10.49
CA ILE A 211 11.10 7.25 9.28
C ILE A 211 12.16 7.91 8.38
N LEU A 212 13.07 8.71 8.96
CA LEU A 212 14.11 9.39 8.19
C LEU A 212 15.09 8.41 7.55
N SER A 213 15.56 7.39 8.28
CA SER A 213 16.53 6.43 7.76
C SER A 213 15.96 5.64 6.57
N VAL A 214 14.76 5.07 6.72
CA VAL A 214 14.12 4.29 5.64
C VAL A 214 13.74 5.19 4.47
N GLY A 215 13.15 6.35 4.75
CA GLY A 215 12.71 7.30 3.73
C GLY A 215 13.85 7.86 2.89
N LEU A 216 14.97 8.22 3.50
CA LEU A 216 16.15 8.74 2.79
C LEU A 216 16.79 7.66 1.89
N VAL A 217 16.97 6.44 2.41
CA VAL A 217 17.51 5.32 1.61
C VAL A 217 16.59 5.03 0.42
N CYS A 218 15.28 4.96 0.65
CA CYS A 218 14.30 4.73 -0.41
C CYS A 218 14.35 5.81 -1.49
N THR A 219 14.33 7.07 -1.08
CA THR A 219 14.38 8.23 -1.99
C THR A 219 15.66 8.22 -2.83
N PHE A 220 16.80 7.94 -2.20
CA PHE A 220 18.10 7.92 -2.87
C PHE A 220 18.15 6.88 -4.01
N TYR A 221 17.91 5.60 -3.70
CA TYR A 221 18.08 4.57 -4.74
C TYR A 221 16.97 4.64 -5.81
N SER A 222 15.75 5.07 -5.46
CA SER A 222 14.66 5.23 -6.43
C SER A 222 14.96 6.34 -7.44
N THR A 223 15.55 7.44 -6.99
CA THR A 223 15.93 8.55 -7.87
C THR A 223 17.01 8.14 -8.90
N ILE A 224 17.91 7.25 -8.52
CA ILE A 224 19.04 6.83 -9.38
C ILE A 224 18.66 5.65 -10.28
N GLY A 225 17.86 4.70 -9.78
CA GLY A 225 17.73 3.35 -10.36
C GLY A 225 16.84 3.22 -11.59
N GLY A 226 15.72 3.94 -11.70
CA GLY A 226 14.71 3.77 -12.77
C GLY A 226 14.03 2.40 -12.78
N MET A 227 13.15 2.13 -13.76
CA MET A 227 12.26 0.95 -13.76
C MET A 227 12.99 -0.40 -13.83
N LYS A 228 14.10 -0.52 -14.58
CA LYS A 228 14.89 -1.78 -14.65
C LYS A 228 15.42 -2.17 -13.27
N ALA A 229 15.94 -1.18 -12.53
CA ALA A 229 16.42 -1.41 -11.18
C ALA A 229 15.29 -1.77 -10.22
N VAL A 230 14.13 -1.07 -10.31
CA VAL A 230 12.95 -1.36 -9.50
C VAL A 230 12.49 -2.81 -9.69
N LEU A 231 12.34 -3.27 -10.94
CA LEU A 231 11.91 -4.65 -11.23
C LEU A 231 12.89 -5.71 -10.68
N ALA A 232 14.19 -5.45 -10.75
CA ALA A 232 15.22 -6.35 -10.22
C ALA A 232 15.30 -6.33 -8.69
N THR A 233 15.19 -5.15 -8.07
CA THR A 233 15.12 -5.04 -6.60
C THR A 233 13.84 -5.65 -6.06
N ASP A 234 12.69 -5.46 -6.71
CA ASP A 234 11.40 -6.03 -6.32
C ASP A 234 11.46 -7.58 -6.29
N PHE A 235 12.14 -8.20 -7.28
CA PHE A 235 12.35 -9.65 -7.28
C PHE A 235 13.14 -10.10 -6.04
N PHE A 236 14.30 -9.48 -5.77
CA PHE A 236 15.12 -9.78 -4.60
C PHE A 236 14.36 -9.51 -3.28
N GLN A 237 13.69 -8.39 -3.19
CA GLN A 237 12.92 -7.97 -2.02
C GLN A 237 11.73 -8.90 -1.76
N SER A 238 11.10 -9.44 -2.80
CA SER A 238 10.04 -10.46 -2.66
C SER A 238 10.52 -11.71 -1.94
N LEU A 239 11.73 -12.20 -2.28
CA LEU A 239 12.30 -13.37 -1.61
C LEU A 239 12.51 -13.12 -0.12
N LEU A 240 12.92 -11.91 0.26
CA LEU A 240 13.08 -11.53 1.66
C LEU A 240 11.74 -11.42 2.40
N MET A 241 10.68 -10.96 1.72
CA MET A 241 9.32 -10.95 2.28
C MET A 241 8.86 -12.36 2.61
N PHE A 242 9.04 -13.32 1.69
CA PHE A 242 8.75 -14.73 1.93
C PHE A 242 9.57 -15.29 3.09
N ALA A 243 10.88 -15.04 3.11
CA ALA A 243 11.77 -15.51 4.17
C ALA A 243 11.35 -14.98 5.55
N ALA A 244 10.96 -13.70 5.64
CA ALA A 244 10.49 -13.09 6.89
C ALA A 244 9.20 -13.75 7.41
N VAL A 245 8.20 -13.95 6.55
CA VAL A 245 6.93 -14.55 6.97
C VAL A 245 7.08 -16.02 7.30
N PHE A 246 7.81 -16.80 6.49
CA PHE A 246 8.04 -18.21 6.75
C PHE A 246 8.88 -18.43 8.02
N SER A 247 9.82 -17.54 8.35
CA SER A 247 10.60 -17.68 9.61
C SER A 247 9.68 -17.62 10.84
N ILE A 248 8.64 -16.79 10.84
CA ILE A 248 7.64 -16.72 11.92
C ILE A 248 6.87 -18.05 12.02
N ILE A 249 6.39 -18.57 10.89
CA ILE A 249 5.62 -19.82 10.86
C ILE A 249 6.48 -20.98 11.35
N ILE A 250 7.70 -21.11 10.85
CA ILE A 250 8.65 -22.18 11.25
C ILE A 250 8.94 -22.09 12.75
N CYS A 251 9.25 -20.90 13.25
CA CYS A 251 9.51 -20.71 14.68
C CYS A 251 8.29 -21.08 15.53
N SER A 252 7.09 -20.67 15.11
CA SER A 252 5.85 -21.01 15.82
C SER A 252 5.56 -22.52 15.82
N VAL A 253 5.82 -23.22 14.71
CA VAL A 253 5.68 -24.68 14.63
C VAL A 253 6.66 -25.38 15.58
N ILE A 254 7.92 -24.92 15.65
CA ILE A 254 8.91 -25.47 16.57
C ILE A 254 8.47 -25.28 18.03
N GLN A 255 7.87 -24.13 18.37
CA GLN A 255 7.45 -23.81 19.74
C GLN A 255 6.15 -24.51 20.16
N ASN A 256 5.19 -24.67 19.24
CA ASN A 256 3.86 -25.22 19.55
C ASN A 256 3.69 -26.70 19.16
N GLY A 257 4.69 -27.29 18.48
CA GLY A 257 4.72 -28.72 18.09
C GLY A 257 4.35 -28.96 16.64
N SER A 258 3.20 -28.50 16.15
CA SER A 258 2.75 -28.71 14.77
C SER A 258 1.81 -27.62 14.25
N ILE A 259 1.60 -27.61 12.93
CA ILE A 259 0.58 -26.75 12.30
C ILE A 259 -0.83 -27.08 12.84
N ALA A 260 -1.11 -28.36 13.12
CA ALA A 260 -2.39 -28.80 13.68
C ALA A 260 -2.61 -28.27 15.09
N ASP A 261 -1.56 -28.18 15.92
CA ASP A 261 -1.65 -27.62 17.28
C ASP A 261 -1.93 -26.11 17.23
N ILE A 262 -1.26 -25.37 16.33
CA ILE A 262 -1.55 -23.95 16.09
C ILE A 262 -3.02 -23.77 15.71
N TRP A 263 -3.52 -24.60 14.80
CA TRP A 263 -4.93 -24.54 14.35
C TRP A 263 -5.90 -24.86 15.48
N ARG A 264 -5.61 -25.88 16.30
CA ARG A 264 -6.42 -26.25 17.46
C ARG A 264 -6.51 -25.10 18.47
N ILE A 265 -5.37 -24.50 18.84
CA ILE A 265 -5.33 -23.36 19.77
C ILE A 265 -6.11 -22.18 19.19
N ALA A 266 -5.98 -21.90 17.90
CA ALA A 266 -6.73 -20.84 17.23
C ALA A 266 -8.24 -21.11 17.22
N ALA A 267 -8.65 -22.40 17.07
CA ALA A 267 -10.04 -22.81 17.13
C ALA A 267 -10.63 -22.66 18.55
N GLU A 268 -9.89 -23.01 19.59
CA GLU A 268 -10.29 -22.76 20.98
C GLU A 268 -10.52 -21.27 21.25
N GLY A 269 -9.80 -20.38 20.54
CA GLY A 269 -9.97 -18.92 20.58
C GLY A 269 -11.01 -18.35 19.62
N ASN A 270 -11.80 -19.17 18.94
CA ASN A 270 -12.80 -18.76 17.92
C ASN A 270 -12.20 -18.00 16.73
N ARG A 271 -10.94 -18.29 16.32
CA ARG A 271 -10.26 -17.59 15.24
C ARG A 271 -10.25 -18.35 13.91
N THR A 272 -10.81 -19.56 13.87
CA THR A 272 -10.83 -20.41 12.68
C THR A 272 -12.14 -20.41 11.91
N GLU A 273 -13.06 -19.49 12.24
CA GLU A 273 -14.31 -19.35 11.50
C GLU A 273 -14.01 -18.91 10.05
N LEU A 274 -14.55 -19.65 9.06
CA LEU A 274 -14.36 -19.42 7.62
C LEU A 274 -15.67 -19.31 6.84
N LEU A 275 -16.80 -19.64 7.45
CA LEU A 275 -18.07 -19.80 6.76
C LEU A 275 -19.09 -18.69 7.05
N ASN A 276 -18.63 -17.48 7.36
CA ASN A 276 -19.52 -16.35 7.50
C ASN A 276 -20.02 -15.86 6.13
N VAL A 277 -21.10 -16.44 5.64
CA VAL A 277 -21.77 -16.11 4.38
C VAL A 277 -22.91 -15.10 4.54
N ASN A 278 -23.00 -14.43 5.68
CA ASN A 278 -24.04 -13.43 5.92
C ASN A 278 -23.93 -12.26 4.92
N PRO A 279 -25.01 -11.92 4.18
CA PRO A 279 -24.99 -10.85 3.19
C PRO A 279 -25.10 -9.43 3.78
N ASP A 280 -25.25 -9.28 5.10
CA ASP A 280 -25.33 -7.97 5.74
C ASP A 280 -24.06 -7.14 5.47
N PRO A 281 -24.17 -5.98 4.80
CA PRO A 281 -23.01 -5.16 4.44
C PRO A 281 -22.34 -4.49 5.65
N THR A 282 -22.95 -4.55 6.84
CA THR A 282 -22.38 -3.99 8.08
C THR A 282 -21.37 -4.94 8.74
N ILE A 283 -21.35 -6.22 8.33
CA ILE A 283 -20.38 -7.21 8.83
C ILE A 283 -19.01 -6.91 8.23
N ARG A 284 -17.99 -6.79 9.10
CA ARG A 284 -16.61 -6.48 8.71
C ARG A 284 -16.08 -7.44 7.64
N HIS A 285 -16.13 -8.74 7.91
CA HIS A 285 -15.65 -9.80 7.02
C HIS A 285 -16.74 -10.85 6.82
N SER A 286 -17.39 -10.83 5.68
CA SER A 286 -18.22 -11.92 5.15
C SER A 286 -17.67 -12.35 3.78
N TRP A 287 -18.12 -13.48 3.27
CA TRP A 287 -17.78 -13.90 1.89
C TRP A 287 -18.12 -12.81 0.88
N PHE A 288 -19.27 -12.16 1.04
CA PHE A 288 -19.69 -11.10 0.11
C PHE A 288 -18.79 -9.87 0.20
N SER A 289 -18.47 -9.38 1.40
CA SER A 289 -17.60 -8.21 1.56
C SER A 289 -16.18 -8.48 1.05
N LEU A 290 -15.63 -9.68 1.29
CA LEU A 290 -14.29 -10.06 0.89
C LEU A 290 -14.18 -10.35 -0.61
N ILE A 291 -15.14 -11.07 -1.22
CA ILE A 291 -15.08 -11.37 -2.65
C ILE A 291 -15.43 -10.14 -3.48
N ILE A 292 -16.54 -9.46 -3.19
CA ILE A 292 -16.99 -8.32 -4.00
C ILE A 292 -16.12 -7.10 -3.71
N GLY A 293 -15.96 -6.73 -2.43
CA GLY A 293 -15.14 -5.60 -2.03
C GLY A 293 -13.65 -5.80 -2.32
N GLY A 294 -13.12 -6.99 -2.01
CA GLY A 294 -11.76 -7.38 -2.36
C GLY A 294 -11.53 -7.40 -3.87
N GLY A 295 -12.51 -7.87 -4.65
CA GLY A 295 -12.47 -7.90 -6.12
C GLY A 295 -12.45 -6.52 -6.75
N VAL A 296 -13.27 -5.59 -6.29
CA VAL A 296 -13.24 -4.19 -6.74
C VAL A 296 -11.90 -3.53 -6.38
N THR A 297 -11.39 -3.77 -5.17
CA THR A 297 -10.06 -3.29 -4.77
C THR A 297 -8.98 -3.88 -5.65
N PHE A 298 -9.01 -5.19 -5.93
CA PHE A 298 -8.08 -5.86 -6.83
C PHE A 298 -8.12 -5.26 -8.25
N LEU A 299 -9.30 -5.07 -8.81
CA LEU A 299 -9.45 -4.46 -10.15
C LEU A 299 -9.02 -3.00 -10.17
N SER A 300 -9.26 -2.23 -9.12
CA SER A 300 -8.78 -0.85 -9.05
C SER A 300 -7.27 -0.76 -9.09
N LEU A 301 -6.56 -1.77 -8.55
CA LEU A 301 -5.11 -1.87 -8.54
C LEU A 301 -4.57 -2.50 -9.83
N TYR A 302 -4.98 -3.73 -10.14
CA TYR A 302 -4.43 -4.50 -11.27
C TYR A 302 -5.06 -4.17 -12.62
N GLY A 303 -6.27 -3.60 -12.63
CA GLY A 303 -6.97 -3.22 -13.86
C GLY A 303 -6.61 -1.84 -14.38
N VAL A 304 -6.51 -0.81 -13.52
CA VAL A 304 -6.46 0.59 -13.99
C VAL A 304 -5.41 1.47 -13.28
N ASN A 305 -4.74 0.97 -12.23
CA ASN A 305 -3.75 1.76 -11.51
C ASN A 305 -2.45 1.92 -12.32
N GLN A 306 -1.93 3.16 -12.38
CA GLN A 306 -0.69 3.47 -13.10
C GLN A 306 0.48 2.57 -12.68
N THR A 307 0.60 2.24 -11.39
CA THR A 307 1.70 1.42 -10.87
C THR A 307 1.76 0.05 -11.54
N GLN A 308 0.63 -0.58 -11.78
CA GLN A 308 0.56 -1.88 -12.44
C GLN A 308 0.56 -1.75 -13.97
N VAL A 309 -0.18 -0.78 -14.52
CA VAL A 309 -0.20 -0.52 -15.97
C VAL A 309 1.21 -0.25 -16.51
N GLN A 310 2.00 0.55 -15.81
CA GLN A 310 3.39 0.84 -16.21
C GLN A 310 4.26 -0.44 -16.25
N ARG A 311 4.04 -1.40 -15.36
CA ARG A 311 4.75 -2.69 -15.36
C ARG A 311 4.34 -3.59 -16.51
N TYR A 312 3.06 -3.64 -16.85
CA TYR A 312 2.60 -4.40 -18.02
C TYR A 312 3.25 -3.91 -19.32
N LEU A 313 3.54 -2.62 -19.41
CA LEU A 313 4.20 -2.02 -20.56
C LEU A 313 5.71 -2.22 -20.60
N THR A 314 6.32 -2.84 -19.60
CA THR A 314 7.77 -3.15 -19.61
C THR A 314 8.12 -4.40 -20.40
N VAL A 315 7.14 -5.22 -20.80
CA VAL A 315 7.35 -6.44 -21.58
C VAL A 315 7.04 -6.23 -23.07
N LYS A 316 7.52 -7.12 -23.91
CA LYS A 316 7.52 -6.96 -25.38
C LYS A 316 6.15 -7.09 -26.04
N ASP A 317 5.23 -7.88 -25.48
CA ASP A 317 3.93 -8.20 -26.10
C ASP A 317 2.83 -8.47 -25.08
N LEU A 318 1.57 -8.36 -25.52
CA LEU A 318 0.39 -8.54 -24.69
C LEU A 318 0.33 -9.92 -24.02
N LYS A 319 0.72 -10.99 -24.72
CA LYS A 319 0.68 -12.35 -24.16
C LYS A 319 1.67 -12.47 -23.00
N THR A 320 2.85 -11.91 -23.16
CA THR A 320 3.87 -11.84 -22.10
C THR A 320 3.36 -11.08 -20.87
N ALA A 321 2.65 -9.94 -21.06
CA ALA A 321 2.02 -9.18 -19.99
C ALA A 321 0.92 -9.97 -19.27
N GLN A 322 0.06 -10.65 -20.04
CA GLN A 322 -0.97 -11.55 -19.49
C GLN A 322 -0.35 -12.71 -18.72
N THR A 323 0.72 -13.33 -19.23
CA THR A 323 1.44 -14.41 -18.56
C THR A 323 2.06 -13.91 -17.24
N ALA A 324 2.63 -12.70 -17.21
CA ALA A 324 3.17 -12.11 -16.00
C ALA A 324 2.07 -11.89 -14.94
N LEU A 325 0.87 -11.44 -15.34
CA LEU A 325 -0.26 -11.27 -14.43
C LEU A 325 -0.78 -12.62 -13.91
N TRP A 326 -0.84 -13.65 -14.77
CA TRP A 326 -1.23 -15.00 -14.34
C TRP A 326 -0.18 -15.63 -13.40
N LEU A 327 1.10 -15.41 -13.65
CA LEU A 327 2.17 -15.89 -12.75
C LEU A 327 2.17 -15.12 -11.42
N ASN A 328 1.84 -13.83 -11.43
CA ASN A 328 1.71 -13.01 -10.22
C ASN A 328 0.66 -13.59 -9.25
N TRP A 329 -0.48 -14.09 -9.75
CA TRP A 329 -1.55 -14.60 -8.90
C TRP A 329 -1.11 -15.68 -7.90
N PRO A 330 -0.48 -16.83 -8.28
CA PRO A 330 -0.05 -17.83 -7.29
C PRO A 330 1.02 -17.30 -6.33
N ILE A 331 1.93 -16.43 -6.80
CA ILE A 331 2.96 -15.80 -5.95
C ILE A 331 2.29 -14.93 -4.88
N LEU A 332 1.34 -14.09 -5.29
CA LEU A 332 0.54 -13.25 -4.40
C LEU A 332 -0.25 -14.08 -3.39
N MET A 333 -0.90 -15.16 -3.86
CA MET A 333 -1.71 -16.04 -3.03
C MET A 333 -0.88 -16.75 -1.96
N VAL A 334 0.28 -17.31 -2.30
CA VAL A 334 1.15 -18.01 -1.34
C VAL A 334 1.61 -17.05 -0.24
N LEU A 335 2.03 -15.82 -0.60
CA LEU A 335 2.45 -14.83 0.40
C LEU A 335 1.27 -14.40 1.29
N SER A 336 0.10 -14.16 0.70
CA SER A 336 -1.12 -13.77 1.44
C SER A 336 -1.59 -14.85 2.40
N LEU A 337 -1.58 -16.14 1.97
CA LEU A 337 -1.91 -17.28 2.82
C LEU A 337 -0.91 -17.43 3.97
N ALA A 338 0.39 -17.34 3.68
CA ALA A 338 1.43 -17.42 4.69
C ALA A 338 1.31 -16.28 5.72
N THR A 339 1.07 -15.05 5.25
CA THR A 339 0.88 -13.89 6.14
C THR A 339 -0.37 -14.02 6.99
N SER A 340 -1.48 -14.52 6.42
CA SER A 340 -2.71 -14.79 7.18
C SER A 340 -2.47 -15.85 8.26
N PHE A 341 -1.79 -16.95 7.91
CA PHE A 341 -1.47 -18.02 8.86
C PHE A 341 -0.49 -17.55 9.95
N SER A 342 0.44 -16.63 9.65
CA SER A 342 1.33 -16.05 10.65
C SER A 342 0.56 -15.36 11.79
N GLY A 343 -0.60 -14.77 11.51
CA GLY A 343 -1.48 -14.19 12.54
C GLY A 343 -2.00 -15.24 13.52
N LEU A 344 -2.42 -16.41 13.03
CA LEU A 344 -2.81 -17.53 13.90
C LEU A 344 -1.61 -18.11 14.66
N ALA A 345 -0.45 -18.22 14.02
CA ALA A 345 0.77 -18.69 14.62
C ALA A 345 1.21 -17.81 15.80
N ILE A 346 1.12 -16.49 15.65
CA ILE A 346 1.37 -15.51 16.72
C ILE A 346 0.31 -15.63 17.81
N TYR A 347 -0.98 -15.81 17.45
CA TYR A 347 -2.05 -16.01 18.42
C TYR A 347 -1.84 -17.24 19.27
N ALA A 348 -1.38 -18.35 18.71
CA ALA A 348 -1.11 -19.57 19.46
C ALA A 348 -0.07 -19.36 20.56
N LYS A 349 0.94 -18.52 20.35
CA LYS A 349 1.93 -18.13 21.37
C LYS A 349 1.30 -17.34 22.50
N TYR A 350 0.44 -16.36 22.16
CA TYR A 350 -0.13 -15.41 23.13
C TYR A 350 -1.55 -15.77 23.57
N TYR A 351 -2.00 -16.99 23.32
CA TYR A 351 -3.35 -17.47 23.63
C TYR A 351 -3.77 -17.22 25.09
N LYS A 352 -2.84 -17.42 26.06
CA LYS A 352 -3.11 -17.23 27.50
C LYS A 352 -2.77 -15.84 28.03
N CYS A 353 -1.95 -15.08 27.30
CA CYS A 353 -1.48 -13.77 27.72
C CYS A 353 -1.34 -12.83 26.54
N ASP A 354 -2.39 -12.09 26.21
CA ASP A 354 -2.40 -11.11 25.12
C ASP A 354 -1.55 -9.88 25.44
N PRO A 355 -0.50 -9.57 24.65
CA PRO A 355 0.41 -8.46 24.94
C PRO A 355 -0.25 -7.09 24.86
N VAL A 356 -1.32 -6.92 24.06
CA VAL A 356 -2.06 -5.67 23.96
C VAL A 356 -2.89 -5.44 25.21
N SER A 357 -3.68 -6.44 25.59
CA SER A 357 -4.52 -6.38 26.81
C SER A 357 -3.70 -6.27 28.09
N ASN A 358 -2.51 -6.86 28.09
CA ASN A 358 -1.54 -6.75 29.21
C ASN A 358 -0.74 -5.43 29.20
N GLY A 359 -0.93 -4.56 28.20
CA GLY A 359 -0.27 -3.24 28.11
C GLY A 359 1.22 -3.28 27.73
N ILE A 360 1.74 -4.42 27.26
CA ILE A 360 3.14 -4.57 26.80
C ILE A 360 3.35 -3.82 25.48
N ILE A 361 2.40 -3.93 24.57
CA ILE A 361 2.37 -3.18 23.31
C ILE A 361 1.12 -2.31 23.22
N ARG A 362 1.21 -1.20 22.47
CA ARG A 362 0.14 -0.18 22.41
C ARG A 362 -0.91 -0.47 21.33
N SER A 363 -0.55 -1.20 20.29
CA SER A 363 -1.37 -1.44 19.11
C SER A 363 -1.17 -2.87 18.62
N THR A 364 -2.22 -3.45 18.06
CA THR A 364 -2.15 -4.77 17.42
C THR A 364 -1.21 -4.80 16.22
N ASP A 365 -0.95 -3.65 15.56
CA ASP A 365 0.04 -3.56 14.48
C ASP A 365 1.48 -3.85 14.93
N GLN A 366 1.76 -3.76 16.24
CA GLN A 366 3.05 -4.10 16.83
C GLN A 366 3.20 -5.59 17.21
N ILE A 367 2.13 -6.40 17.03
CA ILE A 367 2.13 -7.80 17.50
C ILE A 367 3.17 -8.66 16.79
N MET A 368 3.30 -8.50 15.47
CA MET A 368 4.24 -9.26 14.66
C MET A 368 5.71 -8.92 14.98
N PRO A 369 6.12 -7.63 15.04
CA PRO A 369 7.43 -7.24 15.55
C PRO A 369 7.71 -7.75 16.98
N TYR A 370 6.74 -7.60 17.88
CA TYR A 370 6.88 -8.07 19.26
C TYR A 370 7.14 -9.58 19.33
N TYR A 371 6.39 -10.38 18.55
CA TYR A 371 6.60 -11.83 18.46
C TYR A 371 8.03 -12.18 18.04
N VAL A 372 8.59 -11.44 17.10
CA VAL A 372 9.96 -11.70 16.61
C VAL A 372 11.00 -11.50 17.72
N ILE A 373 10.87 -10.45 18.54
CA ILE A 373 11.77 -10.25 19.67
C ILE A 373 11.61 -11.37 20.71
N ASP A 374 10.36 -11.61 21.12
CA ASP A 374 10.03 -12.50 22.23
C ASP A 374 10.34 -13.95 21.90
N SER A 375 10.09 -14.38 20.65
CA SER A 375 10.19 -15.78 20.25
C SER A 375 11.45 -16.11 19.47
N MET A 376 12.04 -15.17 18.76
CA MET A 376 13.13 -15.41 17.79
C MET A 376 14.41 -14.61 18.12
N GLY A 377 14.36 -13.67 19.05
CA GLY A 377 15.50 -12.78 19.37
C GLY A 377 16.76 -13.50 19.87
N HIS A 378 16.63 -14.75 20.36
CA HIS A 378 17.76 -15.57 20.77
C HIS A 378 18.53 -16.18 19.58
N ILE A 379 17.98 -16.17 18.37
CA ILE A 379 18.62 -16.73 17.16
C ILE A 379 19.34 -15.59 16.42
N PRO A 380 20.68 -15.62 16.31
CA PRO A 380 21.44 -14.54 15.68
C PRO A 380 21.03 -14.31 14.23
N GLY A 381 20.73 -13.06 13.86
CA GLY A 381 20.41 -12.65 12.49
C GLY A 381 18.95 -12.84 12.04
N ILE A 382 18.13 -13.58 12.79
CA ILE A 382 16.72 -13.80 12.39
C ILE A 382 15.87 -12.55 12.56
N SER A 383 16.06 -11.79 13.64
CA SER A 383 15.38 -10.50 13.81
C SER A 383 15.79 -9.51 12.71
N GLY A 384 17.08 -9.52 12.32
CA GLY A 384 17.60 -8.75 11.18
C GLY A 384 16.98 -9.17 9.85
N LEU A 385 16.80 -10.47 9.60
CA LEU A 385 16.12 -11.00 8.41
C LEU A 385 14.66 -10.53 8.35
N PHE A 386 13.94 -10.60 9.46
CA PHE A 386 12.56 -10.13 9.55
C PHE A 386 12.44 -8.64 9.25
N VAL A 387 13.26 -7.80 9.90
CA VAL A 387 13.30 -6.35 9.64
C VAL A 387 13.63 -6.07 8.17
N SER A 388 14.58 -6.82 7.60
CA SER A 388 14.94 -6.73 6.20
C SER A 388 13.76 -7.08 5.26
N GLY A 389 12.92 -8.05 5.62
CA GLY A 389 11.71 -8.39 4.89
C GLY A 389 10.66 -7.28 4.93
N ILE A 390 10.41 -6.69 6.11
CA ILE A 390 9.50 -5.54 6.27
C ILE A 390 10.01 -4.32 5.51
N PHE A 391 11.31 -4.03 5.58
CA PHE A 391 11.92 -2.95 4.79
C PHE A 391 11.82 -3.21 3.31
N SER A 392 12.06 -4.43 2.87
CA SER A 392 11.92 -4.82 1.47
C SER A 392 10.53 -4.56 0.94
N ALA A 393 9.49 -4.92 1.69
CA ALA A 393 8.10 -4.65 1.35
C ALA A 393 7.80 -3.14 1.26
N THR A 394 8.36 -2.34 2.16
CA THR A 394 8.23 -0.87 2.12
C THR A 394 8.96 -0.28 0.92
N LEU A 395 10.25 -0.64 0.77
CA LEU A 395 11.12 -0.08 -0.25
C LEU A 395 10.59 -0.36 -1.66
N SER A 396 10.12 -1.58 -1.93
CA SER A 396 9.50 -1.96 -3.20
C SER A 396 8.26 -1.11 -3.51
N THR A 397 7.34 -0.99 -2.54
CA THR A 397 6.09 -0.24 -2.73
C THR A 397 6.35 1.26 -2.91
N VAL A 398 7.16 1.88 -2.05
CA VAL A 398 7.41 3.33 -2.08
C VAL A 398 8.23 3.73 -3.32
N SER A 399 9.25 2.95 -3.69
CA SER A 399 10.04 3.22 -4.91
C SER A 399 9.19 3.16 -6.18
N SER A 400 8.30 2.20 -6.24
CA SER A 400 7.35 2.01 -7.32
C SER A 400 6.37 3.17 -7.43
N ALA A 401 5.78 3.57 -6.31
CA ALA A 401 4.84 4.67 -6.24
C ALA A 401 5.49 6.02 -6.63
N MET A 402 6.70 6.30 -6.13
CA MET A 402 7.43 7.53 -6.49
C MET A 402 7.73 7.60 -7.99
N ASN A 403 8.17 6.50 -8.61
CA ASN A 403 8.43 6.47 -10.05
C ASN A 403 7.14 6.68 -10.87
N CYS A 404 6.02 6.08 -10.46
CA CYS A 404 4.73 6.24 -11.12
C CYS A 404 4.16 7.65 -10.95
N LEU A 405 4.26 8.23 -9.75
CA LEU A 405 3.85 9.62 -9.51
C LEU A 405 4.67 10.60 -10.34
N ALA A 406 5.99 10.39 -10.42
CA ALA A 406 6.85 11.22 -11.27
C ALA A 406 6.48 11.08 -12.75
N ALA A 407 6.18 9.87 -13.23
CA ALA A 407 5.73 9.65 -14.60
C ALA A 407 4.43 10.39 -14.89
N VAL A 408 3.40 10.22 -14.05
CA VAL A 408 2.11 10.92 -14.18
C VAL A 408 2.29 12.43 -14.12
N THR A 409 3.07 12.93 -13.17
CA THR A 409 3.28 14.38 -13.01
C THR A 409 3.95 15.00 -14.23
N VAL A 410 4.96 14.34 -14.76
CA VAL A 410 5.69 14.84 -15.92
C VAL A 410 4.84 14.76 -17.19
N GLU A 411 4.12 13.63 -17.40
CA GLU A 411 3.32 13.43 -18.61
C GLU A 411 2.01 14.22 -18.61
N ASP A 412 1.30 14.26 -17.47
CA ASP A 412 -0.06 14.80 -17.42
C ASP A 412 -0.10 16.29 -17.07
N TYR A 413 0.92 16.81 -16.35
CA TYR A 413 0.94 18.22 -15.93
C TYR A 413 2.12 19.00 -16.52
N PHE A 414 3.35 18.48 -16.37
CA PHE A 414 4.54 19.27 -16.68
C PHE A 414 4.75 19.46 -18.18
N LYS A 415 4.64 18.41 -19.00
CA LYS A 415 4.76 18.51 -20.46
C LYS A 415 3.74 19.49 -21.08
N PRO A 416 2.42 19.37 -20.80
CA PRO A 416 1.43 20.30 -21.33
C PRO A 416 1.66 21.73 -20.89
N LEU A 417 1.97 21.95 -19.60
CA LEU A 417 2.24 23.28 -19.06
C LEU A 417 3.47 23.92 -19.70
N TYR A 418 4.57 23.16 -19.81
CA TYR A 418 5.80 23.64 -20.44
C TYR A 418 5.59 24.02 -21.91
N PHE A 419 4.84 23.19 -22.65
CA PHE A 419 4.49 23.47 -24.04
C PHE A 419 3.66 24.76 -24.17
N THR A 420 2.67 24.96 -23.31
CA THR A 420 1.84 26.16 -23.30
C THR A 420 2.64 27.44 -22.98
N VAL A 421 3.60 27.35 -22.03
CA VAL A 421 4.37 28.53 -21.58
C VAL A 421 5.53 28.85 -22.53
N LYS A 422 6.24 27.83 -23.02
CA LYS A 422 7.48 28.00 -23.79
C LYS A 422 7.32 27.80 -25.30
N ASN A 423 6.17 27.30 -25.75
CA ASN A 423 5.87 26.95 -27.14
C ASN A 423 6.92 25.99 -27.77
N ARG A 424 7.55 25.16 -26.92
CA ARG A 424 8.58 24.17 -27.27
C ARG A 424 8.35 22.86 -26.54
N SER A 425 8.67 21.73 -27.20
CA SER A 425 8.71 20.45 -26.52
C SER A 425 9.98 20.30 -25.68
N LEU A 426 9.89 19.55 -24.58
CA LEU A 426 11.04 19.17 -23.76
C LEU A 426 11.96 18.22 -24.53
N THR A 427 13.27 18.39 -24.37
CA THR A 427 14.24 17.40 -24.85
C THR A 427 14.22 16.16 -23.96
N GLU A 428 14.64 14.99 -24.49
CA GLU A 428 14.72 13.74 -23.72
C GLU A 428 15.58 13.88 -22.45
N ALA A 429 16.68 14.62 -22.53
CA ALA A 429 17.57 14.88 -21.40
C ALA A 429 16.88 15.70 -20.29
N GLN A 430 16.16 16.76 -20.68
CA GLN A 430 15.37 17.58 -19.74
C GLN A 430 14.26 16.76 -19.11
N LEU A 431 13.56 15.97 -19.92
CA LEU A 431 12.46 15.13 -19.45
C LEU A 431 12.95 14.10 -18.43
N SER A 432 14.07 13.42 -18.69
CA SER A 432 14.72 12.52 -17.74
C SER A 432 15.15 13.23 -16.45
N LEU A 433 15.69 14.44 -16.53
CA LEU A 433 16.06 15.23 -15.37
C LEU A 433 14.84 15.61 -14.51
N TYR A 434 13.79 16.15 -15.13
CA TYR A 434 12.58 16.53 -14.41
C TYR A 434 11.90 15.31 -13.76
N THR A 435 11.89 14.16 -14.44
CA THR A 435 11.36 12.92 -13.85
C THR A 435 12.12 12.54 -12.57
N LYS A 436 13.46 12.60 -12.57
CA LYS A 436 14.29 12.32 -11.39
C LYS A 436 14.07 13.32 -10.25
N LEU A 437 13.93 14.60 -10.59
CA LEU A 437 13.60 15.65 -9.60
C LEU A 437 12.23 15.42 -8.98
N MET A 438 11.24 14.96 -9.76
CA MET A 438 9.92 14.61 -9.24
C MET A 438 9.96 13.37 -8.33
N VAL A 439 10.76 12.35 -8.66
CA VAL A 439 10.97 11.19 -7.76
C VAL A 439 11.53 11.65 -6.42
N PHE A 440 12.56 12.50 -6.43
CA PHE A 440 13.14 13.07 -5.21
C PHE A 440 12.13 13.91 -4.42
N PHE A 441 11.36 14.77 -5.09
CA PHE A 441 10.31 15.57 -4.48
C PHE A 441 9.26 14.70 -3.78
N TYR A 442 8.76 13.67 -4.46
CA TYR A 442 7.78 12.75 -3.85
C TYR A 442 8.36 11.94 -2.69
N GLY A 443 9.66 11.65 -2.71
CA GLY A 443 10.34 11.07 -1.56
C GLY A 443 10.28 11.96 -0.32
N CYS A 444 10.54 13.25 -0.48
CA CYS A 444 10.42 14.23 0.61
C CYS A 444 8.97 14.37 1.12
N VAL A 445 8.00 14.38 0.20
CA VAL A 445 6.56 14.41 0.56
C VAL A 445 6.16 13.16 1.33
N CYS A 446 6.63 11.98 0.90
CA CYS A 446 6.37 10.71 1.56
C CYS A 446 6.89 10.71 3.01
N ILE A 447 8.13 11.15 3.22
CA ILE A 447 8.73 11.29 4.56
C ILE A 447 7.89 12.22 5.44
N SER A 448 7.47 13.37 4.92
CA SER A 448 6.66 14.34 5.66
C SER A 448 5.31 13.75 6.07
N LEU A 449 4.64 13.02 5.18
CA LEU A 449 3.34 12.39 5.46
C LEU A 449 3.44 11.18 6.40
N ALA A 450 4.57 10.48 6.43
CA ALA A 450 4.77 9.38 7.37
C ALA A 450 4.65 9.83 8.83
N PHE A 451 5.03 11.09 9.14
CA PHE A 451 4.81 11.66 10.47
C PHE A 451 3.33 11.90 10.81
N LEU A 452 2.46 12.08 9.81
CA LEU A 452 1.03 12.25 10.02
C LEU A 452 0.29 10.91 10.07
N ALA A 453 0.86 9.85 9.51
CA ALA A 453 0.24 8.53 9.43
C ALA A 453 -0.05 7.92 10.82
N GLN A 454 0.68 8.30 11.86
CA GLN A 454 0.46 7.84 13.24
C GLN A 454 -0.93 8.17 13.82
N TYR A 455 -1.67 9.11 13.21
CA TYR A 455 -3.00 9.52 13.65
C TYR A 455 -4.15 8.78 12.95
N LEU A 456 -3.85 7.89 11.98
CA LEU A 456 -4.85 7.24 11.14
C LEU A 456 -5.45 5.94 11.73
N GLY A 457 -4.96 5.46 12.86
CA GLY A 457 -5.42 4.21 13.50
C GLY A 457 -4.80 2.95 12.88
N GLU A 458 -5.59 1.86 12.74
CA GLU A 458 -5.13 0.58 12.19
C GLU A 458 -4.66 0.74 10.72
N VAL A 459 -3.38 0.45 10.46
CA VAL A 459 -2.73 0.76 9.17
C VAL A 459 -3.34 0.01 7.98
N LEU A 460 -3.79 -1.23 8.16
CA LEU A 460 -4.42 -2.01 7.10
C LEU A 460 -5.78 -1.43 6.71
N GLN A 461 -6.63 -1.14 7.68
CA GLN A 461 -7.95 -0.56 7.43
C GLN A 461 -7.84 0.83 6.80
N ALA A 462 -6.92 1.67 7.28
CA ALA A 462 -6.68 3.00 6.72
C ALA A 462 -6.28 2.91 5.24
N SER A 463 -5.32 2.03 4.90
CA SER A 463 -4.86 1.85 3.52
C SER A 463 -5.96 1.33 2.60
N LEU A 464 -6.69 0.28 3.00
CA LEU A 464 -7.79 -0.28 2.20
C LEU A 464 -8.95 0.72 2.03
N THR A 465 -9.21 1.56 3.05
CA THR A 465 -10.19 2.64 2.94
C THR A 465 -9.78 3.68 1.89
N ILE A 466 -8.51 4.12 1.87
CA ILE A 466 -8.00 5.06 0.86
C ILE A 466 -8.11 4.46 -0.55
N PHE A 467 -7.75 3.18 -0.72
CA PHE A 467 -7.91 2.49 -2.00
C PHE A 467 -9.38 2.34 -2.39
N GLY A 468 -10.28 2.06 -1.46
CA GLY A 468 -11.70 1.96 -1.73
C GLY A 468 -12.29 3.30 -2.18
N VAL A 469 -12.05 4.36 -1.42
CA VAL A 469 -12.66 5.69 -1.61
C VAL A 469 -12.26 6.34 -2.92
N ILE A 470 -11.01 6.22 -3.33
CA ILE A 470 -10.49 6.85 -4.56
C ILE A 470 -10.43 5.82 -5.70
N GLY A 471 -9.95 4.62 -5.42
CA GLY A 471 -9.77 3.58 -6.44
C GLY A 471 -11.08 3.06 -7.01
N GLY A 472 -12.15 2.97 -6.21
CA GLY A 472 -13.48 2.56 -6.68
C GLY A 472 -14.04 3.49 -7.75
N PRO A 473 -14.18 4.80 -7.48
CA PRO A 473 -14.60 5.79 -8.48
C PRO A 473 -13.67 5.85 -9.70
N LEU A 474 -12.34 5.74 -9.53
CA LEU A 474 -11.40 5.67 -10.66
C LEU A 474 -11.67 4.45 -11.54
N LEU A 475 -11.81 3.26 -10.94
CA LEU A 475 -12.20 2.06 -11.67
C LEU A 475 -13.54 2.26 -12.38
N GLY A 476 -14.51 2.92 -11.75
CA GLY A 476 -15.80 3.27 -12.34
C GLY A 476 -15.67 4.13 -13.60
N LEU A 477 -14.82 5.14 -13.55
CA LEU A 477 -14.56 6.02 -14.69
C LEU A 477 -13.95 5.28 -15.88
N PHE A 478 -12.92 4.43 -15.64
CA PHE A 478 -12.33 3.59 -16.68
C PHE A 478 -13.32 2.56 -17.22
N THR A 479 -14.08 1.89 -16.34
CA THR A 479 -15.09 0.90 -16.73
C THR A 479 -16.17 1.54 -17.59
N LEU A 480 -16.66 2.70 -17.19
CA LEU A 480 -17.66 3.46 -17.95
C LEU A 480 -17.17 3.77 -19.37
N GLY A 481 -15.89 4.14 -19.53
CA GLY A 481 -15.28 4.41 -20.83
C GLY A 481 -15.04 3.19 -21.68
N MET A 482 -14.54 2.11 -21.08
CA MET A 482 -14.12 0.89 -21.79
C MET A 482 -15.29 -0.02 -22.18
N PHE A 483 -16.38 0.00 -21.41
CA PHE A 483 -17.52 -0.90 -21.61
C PHE A 483 -18.73 -0.23 -22.28
N SER A 484 -18.75 1.09 -22.46
CA SER A 484 -19.88 1.79 -23.06
C SER A 484 -19.45 2.89 -24.01
N ARG A 485 -20.18 3.04 -25.14
CA ARG A 485 -20.01 4.13 -26.13
C ARG A 485 -20.79 5.39 -25.74
N VAL A 486 -21.79 5.23 -24.88
CA VAL A 486 -22.75 6.29 -24.56
C VAL A 486 -22.17 7.45 -23.75
N PRO A 487 -21.29 7.22 -22.74
CA PRO A 487 -20.83 8.30 -21.88
C PRO A 487 -20.04 9.37 -22.61
N ASN A 488 -20.38 10.63 -22.31
CA ASN A 488 -19.66 11.84 -22.71
C ASN A 488 -18.79 12.35 -21.55
N GLN A 489 -17.98 13.37 -21.81
CA GLN A 489 -17.05 13.93 -20.81
C GLN A 489 -17.77 14.43 -19.55
N GLU A 490 -18.82 15.22 -19.73
CA GLU A 490 -19.54 15.87 -18.63
C GLU A 490 -20.22 14.82 -17.73
N GLY A 491 -20.87 13.83 -18.32
CA GLY A 491 -21.51 12.76 -17.58
C GLY A 491 -20.52 11.86 -16.84
N ALA A 492 -19.43 11.48 -17.50
CA ALA A 492 -18.38 10.66 -16.89
C ALA A 492 -17.71 11.39 -15.71
N LEU A 493 -17.42 12.68 -15.87
CA LEU A 493 -16.82 13.51 -14.83
C LEU A 493 -17.78 13.75 -13.66
N SER A 494 -19.07 14.03 -13.93
CA SER A 494 -20.09 14.17 -12.89
C SER A 494 -20.24 12.88 -12.08
N GLY A 495 -20.30 11.73 -12.76
CA GLY A 495 -20.35 10.42 -12.09
C GLY A 495 -19.13 10.17 -11.21
N PHE A 496 -17.93 10.51 -11.70
CA PHE A 496 -16.69 10.36 -10.96
C PHE A 496 -16.65 11.23 -9.70
N ILE A 497 -17.00 12.52 -9.82
CA ILE A 497 -17.00 13.46 -8.68
C ILE A 497 -18.04 13.05 -7.63
N ILE A 498 -19.26 12.70 -8.05
CA ILE A 498 -20.33 12.27 -7.13
C ILE A 498 -19.96 10.94 -6.47
N GLY A 499 -19.42 9.98 -7.23
CA GLY A 499 -18.96 8.71 -6.69
C GLY A 499 -17.86 8.88 -5.64
N MET A 500 -16.91 9.78 -5.91
CA MET A 500 -15.84 10.10 -4.95
C MET A 500 -16.40 10.81 -3.70
N ALA A 501 -17.27 11.80 -3.87
CA ALA A 501 -17.88 12.53 -2.76
C ALA A 501 -18.69 11.61 -1.84
N ILE A 502 -19.49 10.69 -2.39
CA ILE A 502 -20.26 9.71 -1.61
C ILE A 502 -19.33 8.73 -0.89
N SER A 503 -18.29 8.22 -1.57
CA SER A 503 -17.32 7.31 -0.93
C SER A 503 -16.55 7.99 0.20
N LEU A 504 -16.13 9.25 0.02
CA LEU A 504 -15.50 10.07 1.07
C LEU A 504 -16.45 10.31 2.24
N TRP A 505 -17.71 10.65 1.96
CA TRP A 505 -18.70 10.86 2.97
C TRP A 505 -18.98 9.62 3.81
N ILE A 506 -19.13 8.45 3.19
CA ILE A 506 -19.33 7.18 3.91
C ILE A 506 -18.09 6.81 4.74
N ALA A 507 -16.89 7.05 4.20
CA ALA A 507 -15.66 6.67 4.87
C ALA A 507 -15.32 7.58 6.07
N PHE A 508 -15.56 8.89 5.97
CA PHE A 508 -15.04 9.89 6.90
C PHE A 508 -16.08 10.89 7.42
N GLY A 509 -17.34 10.82 6.96
CA GLY A 509 -18.39 11.82 7.24
C GLY A 509 -18.97 11.78 8.65
N GLY A 510 -18.66 10.77 9.45
CA GLY A 510 -19.17 10.66 10.82
C GLY A 510 -18.48 9.57 11.65
N PRO A 511 -18.81 9.50 12.93
CA PRO A 511 -18.26 8.49 13.83
C PRO A 511 -18.69 7.09 13.39
N LYS A 512 -17.76 6.14 13.44
CA LYS A 512 -18.01 4.72 13.16
C LYS A 512 -18.20 3.93 14.44
N PRO A 513 -19.03 2.88 14.42
CA PRO A 513 -19.19 2.03 15.59
C PRO A 513 -17.88 1.34 15.95
N PRO A 514 -17.61 1.10 17.23
CA PRO A 514 -16.45 0.30 17.63
C PRO A 514 -16.59 -1.11 17.05
N LEU A 515 -15.49 -1.62 16.51
CA LEU A 515 -15.46 -2.94 15.89
C LEU A 515 -15.41 -4.03 16.98
N PRO A 516 -16.27 -5.06 16.92
CA PRO A 516 -16.20 -6.18 17.84
C PRO A 516 -14.91 -6.98 17.59
N LYS A 517 -14.03 -7.01 18.59
CA LYS A 517 -12.82 -7.84 18.57
C LYS A 517 -13.12 -9.19 19.20
N LEU A 518 -12.45 -10.24 18.70
CA LEU A 518 -12.55 -11.55 19.33
C LEU A 518 -11.91 -11.52 20.74
N PRO A 519 -12.40 -12.34 21.70
CA PRO A 519 -11.92 -12.32 23.07
C PRO A 519 -10.44 -12.68 23.17
N THR A 520 -9.73 -12.00 24.07
CA THR A 520 -8.34 -12.25 24.42
C THR A 520 -8.23 -12.62 25.90
N ARG A 521 -7.17 -13.35 26.28
CA ARG A 521 -6.95 -13.83 27.63
C ARG A 521 -5.69 -13.20 28.24
N VAL A 522 -5.73 -12.99 29.56
CA VAL A 522 -4.59 -12.47 30.35
C VAL A 522 -4.30 -13.32 31.59
N ASP A 523 -5.01 -14.43 31.74
CA ASP A 523 -4.93 -15.33 32.91
C ASP A 523 -3.58 -16.05 33.02
N GLY A 524 -2.81 -16.16 31.95
CA GLY A 524 -1.47 -16.72 31.95
C GLY A 524 -0.32 -15.69 32.04
N CYS A 525 -0.63 -14.42 32.30
CA CYS A 525 0.39 -13.36 32.40
C CYS A 525 1.07 -13.37 33.78
N ASN A 526 2.40 -13.33 33.80
CA ASN A 526 3.21 -13.37 35.04
C ASN A 526 3.25 -12.04 35.82
N THR A 527 2.44 -11.05 35.48
CA THR A 527 2.47 -9.73 36.12
C THR A 527 1.31 -9.52 37.07
N SER A 528 1.66 -9.41 38.36
CA SER A 528 0.84 -8.86 39.42
C SER A 528 0.65 -7.33 39.28
N SER A 529 0.13 -6.86 38.16
CA SER A 529 -0.27 -5.46 38.05
C SER A 529 -1.73 -5.34 38.45
N GLU A 530 -2.02 -4.69 39.57
CA GLU A 530 -3.36 -4.36 40.09
C GLU A 530 -4.29 -3.64 39.09
N HIS A 531 -3.80 -3.30 37.91
CA HIS A 531 -4.58 -2.66 36.85
C HIS A 531 -5.24 -3.63 35.85
N ALA A 532 -4.98 -4.94 35.96
CA ALA A 532 -5.55 -5.94 35.03
C ALA A 532 -6.99 -6.38 35.40
N PHE A 533 -7.54 -5.92 36.53
CA PHE A 533 -8.73 -6.56 37.12
C PHE A 533 -10.09 -6.00 36.68
N ASN A 534 -10.22 -5.07 35.73
CA ASN A 534 -11.55 -4.54 35.39
C ASN A 534 -11.71 -4.15 33.91
N LYS A 535 -11.41 -5.03 32.96
CA LYS A 535 -11.90 -4.77 31.57
C LYS A 535 -12.18 -6.04 30.77
N THR A 536 -12.94 -6.94 31.33
CA THR A 536 -13.78 -7.81 30.51
C THR A 536 -14.96 -6.96 30.05
N ILE A 537 -14.71 -6.00 29.19
CA ILE A 537 -15.78 -5.28 28.51
C ILE A 537 -16.26 -6.22 27.39
N TYR A 538 -17.13 -7.16 27.75
CA TYR A 538 -18.14 -7.67 26.84
C TYR A 538 -19.07 -6.48 26.54
N LEU A 539 -18.64 -5.58 25.68
CA LEU A 539 -19.52 -4.63 25.07
C LEU A 539 -20.53 -5.46 24.26
N HIS A 540 -21.74 -5.53 24.76
CA HIS A 540 -22.91 -5.92 23.99
C HIS A 540 -22.98 -5.00 22.78
N SER A 541 -22.26 -5.38 21.70
CA SER A 541 -22.04 -4.54 20.52
C SER A 541 -23.32 -4.28 19.73
N GLU A 542 -24.34 -5.12 19.91
CA GLU A 542 -25.61 -4.98 19.18
C GLU A 542 -26.46 -3.77 19.62
N SER A 543 -26.44 -3.38 20.89
CA SER A 543 -27.21 -2.22 21.35
C SER A 543 -26.53 -0.89 20.97
N LEU A 544 -25.20 -0.81 21.05
CA LEU A 544 -24.43 0.39 20.70
C LEU A 544 -24.39 0.66 19.20
N SER A 545 -24.49 -0.36 18.35
CA SER A 545 -24.42 -0.18 16.90
C SER A 545 -25.66 0.50 16.30
N LYS A 546 -26.81 0.47 16.99
CA LYS A 546 -28.08 1.08 16.52
C LYS A 546 -28.06 2.60 16.54
N ASP A 547 -27.20 3.22 17.36
CA ASP A 547 -27.12 4.68 17.51
C ASP A 547 -26.35 5.37 16.38
N TYR A 548 -25.70 4.59 15.48
CA TYR A 548 -24.92 5.13 14.37
C TYR A 548 -25.72 5.10 13.06
N PHE A 549 -25.53 6.12 12.23
CA PHE A 549 -26.16 6.18 10.91
C PHE A 549 -25.79 4.93 10.09
N TRP A 550 -26.78 4.31 9.46
CA TRP A 550 -26.63 3.00 8.82
C TRP A 550 -25.45 2.93 7.82
N LEU A 551 -25.27 3.97 6.98
CA LEU A 551 -24.17 4.00 6.00
C LEU A 551 -22.77 4.03 6.64
N TYR A 552 -22.62 4.56 7.85
CA TYR A 552 -21.33 4.56 8.56
C TYR A 552 -20.99 3.20 9.18
N ARG A 553 -21.96 2.31 9.28
CA ARG A 553 -21.81 0.94 9.77
C ARG A 553 -21.31 -0.03 8.69
N VAL A 554 -21.41 0.35 7.39
CA VAL A 554 -21.00 -0.48 6.25
C VAL A 554 -19.51 -0.80 6.33
N SER A 555 -19.16 -2.07 6.05
CA SER A 555 -17.77 -2.53 6.03
C SER A 555 -16.91 -1.66 5.08
N TYR A 556 -15.71 -1.34 5.51
CA TYR A 556 -14.75 -0.54 4.75
C TYR A 556 -14.45 -1.10 3.35
N LEU A 557 -14.63 -2.41 3.14
CA LEU A 557 -14.44 -3.06 1.84
C LEU A 557 -15.49 -2.64 0.80
N TYR A 558 -16.68 -2.22 1.22
CA TYR A 558 -17.71 -1.75 0.30
C TYR A 558 -17.53 -0.30 -0.17
N ASN A 559 -16.64 0.50 0.44
CA ASN A 559 -16.40 1.88 0.00
C ASN A 559 -16.07 1.94 -1.50
N GLY A 560 -15.18 1.05 -1.98
CA GLY A 560 -14.82 0.96 -3.40
C GLY A 560 -15.97 0.48 -4.28
N VAL A 561 -16.78 -0.46 -3.80
CA VAL A 561 -17.95 -0.99 -4.51
C VAL A 561 -18.99 0.11 -4.72
N ILE A 562 -19.31 0.84 -3.67
CA ILE A 562 -20.27 1.97 -3.73
C ILE A 562 -19.75 3.04 -4.69
N GLY A 563 -18.47 3.43 -4.55
CA GLY A 563 -17.84 4.42 -5.43
C GLY A 563 -17.87 4.00 -6.90
N LEU A 564 -17.56 2.75 -7.20
CA LEU A 564 -17.65 2.17 -8.54
C LEU A 564 -19.07 2.26 -9.11
N PHE A 565 -20.05 1.74 -8.37
CA PHE A 565 -21.43 1.70 -8.86
C PHE A 565 -22.04 3.09 -9.03
N VAL A 566 -21.82 3.98 -8.07
CA VAL A 566 -22.32 5.37 -8.17
C VAL A 566 -21.70 6.07 -9.38
N THR A 567 -20.39 5.94 -9.59
CA THR A 567 -19.70 6.53 -10.74
C THR A 567 -20.29 6.04 -12.06
N ILE A 568 -20.50 4.72 -12.20
CA ILE A 568 -21.07 4.14 -13.43
C ILE A 568 -22.53 4.58 -13.61
N LEU A 569 -23.36 4.46 -12.58
CA LEU A 569 -24.79 4.75 -12.67
C LEU A 569 -25.05 6.23 -12.98
N VAL A 570 -24.47 7.11 -12.17
CA VAL A 570 -24.65 8.57 -12.34
C VAL A 570 -24.04 9.03 -13.66
N GLY A 571 -22.80 8.57 -13.97
CA GLY A 571 -22.12 8.93 -15.21
C GLY A 571 -22.89 8.49 -16.47
N TYR A 572 -23.47 7.30 -16.45
CA TYR A 572 -24.27 6.79 -17.57
C TYR A 572 -25.60 7.55 -17.73
N ILE A 573 -26.35 7.70 -16.64
CA ILE A 573 -27.66 8.42 -16.66
C ILE A 573 -27.46 9.87 -17.08
N PHE A 574 -26.49 10.57 -16.49
CA PHE A 574 -26.23 11.98 -16.80
C PHE A 574 -25.83 12.15 -18.27
N SER A 575 -25.03 11.24 -18.82
CA SER A 575 -24.69 11.23 -20.24
C SER A 575 -25.89 11.02 -21.14
N LEU A 576 -26.83 10.15 -20.77
CA LEU A 576 -28.08 9.93 -21.51
C LEU A 576 -28.96 11.18 -21.51
N VAL A 577 -29.13 11.83 -20.36
CA VAL A 577 -29.91 13.05 -20.20
C VAL A 577 -29.31 14.18 -21.05
N LEU A 578 -28.00 14.40 -20.94
CA LEU A 578 -27.31 15.46 -21.71
C LEU A 578 -27.44 15.21 -23.23
N ARG A 579 -27.31 13.98 -23.69
CA ARG A 579 -27.51 13.65 -25.11
C ARG A 579 -28.90 13.98 -25.62
N ARG A 580 -29.93 13.68 -24.82
CA ARG A 580 -31.32 14.02 -25.17
C ARG A 580 -31.52 15.54 -25.25
N LEU A 581 -30.91 16.28 -24.30
CA LEU A 581 -31.04 17.73 -24.25
C LEU A 581 -30.26 18.45 -25.39
N THR A 582 -29.03 17.99 -25.66
CA THR A 582 -28.14 18.64 -26.65
C THR A 582 -28.33 18.13 -28.07
N LYS A 583 -29.11 17.05 -28.28
CA LYS A 583 -29.29 16.36 -29.56
C LYS A 583 -27.97 15.96 -30.25
N LYS A 584 -26.85 15.93 -29.53
CA LYS A 584 -25.54 15.51 -30.03
C LYS A 584 -25.43 13.99 -30.01
N ASN A 585 -25.17 13.39 -31.16
CA ASN A 585 -25.00 11.93 -31.34
C ASN A 585 -23.52 11.53 -31.49
N ASP A 586 -22.59 12.25 -30.85
CA ASP A 586 -21.16 11.95 -30.92
C ASP A 586 -20.83 10.66 -30.15
N LEU A 587 -20.92 9.53 -30.86
CA LEU A 587 -20.49 8.24 -30.33
C LEU A 587 -19.01 8.04 -30.62
N CYS A 588 -18.24 7.68 -29.61
CA CYS A 588 -16.84 7.31 -29.81
C CYS A 588 -16.72 6.13 -30.80
N THR A 589 -15.90 6.31 -31.83
CA THR A 589 -15.70 5.33 -32.91
C THR A 589 -14.35 4.63 -32.85
N ASP A 590 -13.40 5.09 -32.03
CA ASP A 590 -12.10 4.45 -31.92
C ASP A 590 -12.22 3.10 -31.18
N LEU A 591 -12.07 2.02 -31.95
CA LEU A 591 -12.20 0.64 -31.46
C LEU A 591 -11.15 0.25 -30.42
N ASN A 592 -10.00 0.92 -30.40
CA ASN A 592 -8.90 0.60 -29.50
C ASN A 592 -9.17 1.05 -28.04
N LEU A 593 -10.17 1.90 -27.85
CA LEU A 593 -10.57 2.42 -26.52
C LEU A 593 -11.56 1.53 -25.79
N PHE A 594 -12.01 0.43 -26.40
CA PHE A 594 -13.00 -0.47 -25.83
C PHE A 594 -12.43 -1.86 -25.55
N VAL A 595 -13.03 -2.53 -24.57
CA VAL A 595 -12.69 -3.93 -24.28
C VAL A 595 -12.95 -4.83 -25.51
N PRO A 596 -12.20 -5.93 -25.68
CA PRO A 596 -12.18 -6.71 -26.93
C PRO A 596 -13.55 -7.14 -27.45
N PHE A 597 -14.48 -7.53 -26.56
CA PHE A 597 -15.81 -7.98 -27.00
C PHE A 597 -16.72 -6.82 -27.46
N ILE A 598 -16.58 -5.62 -26.86
CA ILE A 598 -17.29 -4.41 -27.28
C ILE A 598 -16.75 -3.95 -28.64
N SER A 599 -15.42 -3.91 -28.82
CA SER A 599 -14.78 -3.57 -30.09
C SER A 599 -15.27 -4.48 -31.24
N LYS A 600 -15.35 -5.79 -31.00
CA LYS A 600 -15.90 -6.75 -31.99
C LYS A 600 -17.36 -6.48 -32.31
N LYS A 601 -18.17 -6.14 -31.29
CA LYS A 601 -19.61 -5.82 -31.50
C LYS A 601 -19.78 -4.53 -32.32
N ILE A 602 -18.96 -3.51 -32.03
CA ILE A 602 -18.98 -2.24 -32.77
C ILE A 602 -18.58 -2.48 -34.23
N LYS A 603 -17.48 -3.21 -34.48
CA LYS A 603 -17.01 -3.53 -35.82
C LYS A 603 -18.11 -4.23 -36.65
N LYS A 604 -18.75 -5.24 -36.07
CA LYS A 604 -19.87 -5.94 -36.76
C LYS A 604 -21.05 -5.01 -37.10
N SER A 605 -21.37 -4.03 -36.25
CA SER A 605 -22.46 -3.08 -36.52
C SER A 605 -22.09 -2.10 -37.62
N VAL A 606 -20.84 -1.65 -37.68
CA VAL A 606 -20.34 -0.75 -38.74
C VAL A 606 -20.30 -1.49 -40.09
N ASP A 607 -19.83 -2.76 -40.09
CA ASP A 607 -19.76 -3.57 -41.31
C ASP A 607 -21.16 -3.88 -41.87
N ARG A 608 -22.17 -4.10 -41.01
CA ARG A 608 -23.58 -4.27 -41.44
C ARG A 608 -24.15 -3.01 -42.09
N ASN A 609 -23.99 -1.84 -41.45
CA ASN A 609 -24.50 -0.58 -42.02
C ASN A 609 -23.85 -0.24 -43.37
N LYS A 610 -22.54 -0.57 -43.56
CA LYS A 610 -21.89 -0.43 -44.87
C LYS A 610 -22.41 -1.39 -45.90
N GLY A 611 -22.81 -2.60 -45.49
CA GLY A 611 -23.45 -3.59 -46.37
C GLY A 611 -24.86 -3.17 -46.84
N ASP A 612 -25.64 -2.58 -45.91
CA ASP A 612 -26.99 -2.09 -46.22
C ASP A 612 -26.97 -0.85 -47.13
N ASP A 613 -25.97 0.07 -46.97
CA ASP A 613 -25.77 1.21 -47.86
C ASP A 613 -25.33 0.79 -49.29
N LEU A 614 -24.60 -0.34 -49.42
CA LEU A 614 -24.19 -0.90 -50.72
C LEU A 614 -25.33 -1.66 -51.46
N ILE A 615 -26.37 -2.06 -50.77
CA ILE A 615 -27.55 -2.72 -51.34
C ILE A 615 -28.61 -1.67 -51.80
N LEU A 616 -28.50 -0.42 -51.29
CA LEU A 616 -29.41 0.68 -51.62
C LEU A 616 -28.87 1.63 -52.70
N THR A 617 -27.65 1.41 -53.19
CA THR A 617 -27.08 2.04 -54.41
C THR A 617 -27.03 1.07 -55.54
#